data_1f44f81f020c7fe831e52567443982c9
#
_entry.id   1f44f81f020c7fe831e52567443982c9
#
_cell.length_a   1.000
_cell.length_b   1.000
_cell.length_c   1.000
_cell.angle_alpha   90.00
_cell.angle_beta   90.00
_cell.angle_gamma   90.00
#
_symmetry.space_group_name_H-M   'P 1'
#
loop_
_entity.id
_entity.type
_entity.pdbx_description
1 polymer ?
#
loop_
_entity_poly.entity_id
_entity_poly.type
_entity_poly.pdbx_seq_one_letter_code
_entity_poly.pdbx_strand_id
1 'polypeptide(L)'
;MDIDSLAPSHMYHQHPEWFVKYGKQWYYNPALQETRDFLCQVVADLVTRYDIQAIHMDDYFYPYPIAGEEFPDTLNFAADPRGFTDLGDWRRDNVNLAIEQVHNTIISIKPEVQFGISPFGIWRNKKNDERGSETNGLQNYDQLYADILLWMEEGWIDYVVPQLYWEIGKEVADYEILAHWWAEHATEKCRVYIGMAPYHMGNHKAAAWNEGNEICRQLRLNRTIPGITGECYFPSNVLLKNHWNLVDS
;
A
#
# COMPACT_ATOMS: atom_id res chain seq x y z
N MET A 1 3.41 -5.22 17.52
CA MET A 1 2.71 -4.61 18.67
C MET A 1 3.17 -5.35 19.92
N ASP A 2 3.62 -4.63 20.95
CA ASP A 2 3.96 -5.20 22.27
C ASP A 2 2.69 -5.18 23.12
N ILE A 3 2.18 -6.37 23.46
CA ILE A 3 0.89 -6.52 24.16
C ILE A 3 0.95 -5.94 25.57
N ASP A 4 2.09 -6.06 26.25
CA ASP A 4 2.25 -5.63 27.64
C ASP A 4 2.27 -4.10 27.79
N SER A 5 2.48 -3.39 26.69
CA SER A 5 2.50 -1.91 26.64
C SER A 5 1.21 -1.28 26.12
N LEU A 6 0.18 -2.07 25.80
CA LEU A 6 -1.08 -1.57 25.27
C LEU A 6 -1.90 -0.84 26.34
N ALA A 7 -2.56 0.25 25.92
CA ALA A 7 -3.54 0.91 26.78
C ALA A 7 -4.65 -0.05 27.18
N PRO A 8 -5.20 0.02 28.41
CA PRO A 8 -6.28 -0.86 28.87
C PRO A 8 -7.54 -0.83 27.98
N SER A 9 -7.75 0.27 27.26
CA SER A 9 -8.87 0.43 26.30
C SER A 9 -8.59 -0.15 24.92
N HIS A 10 -7.40 -0.69 24.67
CA HIS A 10 -7.06 -1.24 23.36
C HIS A 10 -7.92 -2.48 23.04
N MET A 11 -8.36 -2.59 21.76
CA MET A 11 -9.25 -3.67 21.31
C MET A 11 -8.71 -5.07 21.58
N TYR A 12 -7.40 -5.26 21.68
CA TYR A 12 -6.80 -6.54 22.05
C TYR A 12 -7.29 -7.07 23.39
N HIS A 13 -7.54 -6.19 24.37
CA HIS A 13 -8.03 -6.61 25.70
C HIS A 13 -9.51 -6.98 25.70
N GLN A 14 -10.28 -6.47 24.74
CA GLN A 14 -11.71 -6.71 24.60
C GLN A 14 -11.99 -7.88 23.67
N HIS A 15 -11.20 -8.00 22.60
CA HIS A 15 -11.35 -8.95 21.50
C HIS A 15 -10.01 -9.56 21.10
N PRO A 16 -9.35 -10.35 21.97
CA PRO A 16 -8.07 -10.97 21.63
C PRO A 16 -8.18 -11.92 20.44
N GLU A 17 -9.36 -12.49 20.17
CA GLU A 17 -9.66 -13.36 19.03
C GLU A 17 -9.61 -12.64 17.68
N TRP A 18 -9.64 -11.31 17.65
CA TRP A 18 -9.46 -10.52 16.42
C TRP A 18 -8.01 -10.46 15.95
N PHE A 19 -7.07 -10.89 16.78
CA PHE A 19 -5.66 -10.72 16.54
C PHE A 19 -4.97 -12.06 16.31
N VAL A 20 -4.02 -12.04 15.40
CA VAL A 20 -3.12 -13.16 15.12
C VAL A 20 -1.67 -12.75 15.30
N LYS A 21 -0.88 -13.65 15.85
CA LYS A 21 0.56 -13.46 15.99
C LYS A 21 1.25 -14.00 14.74
N TYR A 22 2.06 -13.17 14.08
CA TYR A 22 2.89 -13.55 12.97
C TYR A 22 4.29 -12.97 13.16
N GLY A 23 5.30 -13.83 13.17
CA GLY A 23 6.63 -13.45 13.59
C GLY A 23 6.65 -12.89 15.02
N LYS A 24 7.17 -11.69 15.18
CA LYS A 24 7.27 -10.99 16.47
C LYS A 24 6.13 -10.01 16.73
N GLN A 25 5.17 -9.88 15.79
CA GLN A 25 4.12 -8.87 15.89
C GLN A 25 2.73 -9.50 15.93
N TRP A 26 1.78 -8.68 16.41
CA TRP A 26 0.36 -9.00 16.38
C TRP A 26 -0.34 -8.13 15.34
N TYR A 27 -1.25 -8.73 14.59
CA TYR A 27 -2.01 -8.11 13.53
C TYR A 27 -3.50 -8.34 13.74
N TYR A 28 -4.34 -7.42 13.32
CA TYR A 28 -5.74 -7.73 13.08
C TYR A 28 -5.83 -8.82 12.01
N ASN A 29 -6.75 -9.77 12.19
CA ASN A 29 -6.97 -10.81 11.20
C ASN A 29 -7.90 -10.31 10.09
N PRO A 30 -7.41 -10.10 8.85
CA PRO A 30 -8.23 -9.56 7.76
C PRO A 30 -9.38 -10.47 7.34
N ALA A 31 -9.31 -11.74 7.71
CA ALA A 31 -10.34 -12.73 7.41
C ALA A 31 -11.65 -12.50 8.18
N LEU A 32 -11.58 -11.80 9.32
CA LEU A 32 -12.74 -11.60 10.18
C LEU A 32 -13.57 -10.38 9.74
N GLN A 33 -14.88 -10.55 9.64
CA GLN A 33 -15.80 -9.44 9.37
C GLN A 33 -15.70 -8.37 10.44
N GLU A 34 -15.59 -8.76 11.70
CA GLU A 34 -15.54 -7.87 12.85
C GLU A 34 -14.32 -6.92 12.79
N THR A 35 -13.18 -7.39 12.30
CA THR A 35 -11.98 -6.54 12.15
C THR A 35 -12.14 -5.53 11.02
N ARG A 36 -12.79 -5.91 9.92
CA ARG A 36 -13.14 -4.99 8.82
C ARG A 36 -14.17 -3.96 9.27
N ASP A 37 -15.19 -4.38 10.02
CA ASP A 37 -16.20 -3.48 10.57
C ASP A 37 -15.59 -2.48 11.55
N PHE A 38 -14.64 -2.93 12.39
CA PHE A 38 -13.92 -2.04 13.28
C PHE A 38 -13.07 -1.01 12.50
N LEU A 39 -12.38 -1.42 11.45
CA LEU A 39 -11.66 -0.50 10.56
C LEU A 39 -12.61 0.56 9.98
N CYS A 40 -13.78 0.13 9.49
CA CYS A 40 -14.80 1.05 8.96
C CYS A 40 -15.34 2.01 10.02
N GLN A 41 -15.50 1.56 11.28
CA GLN A 41 -15.89 2.44 12.40
C GLN A 41 -14.85 3.53 12.66
N VAL A 42 -13.54 3.18 12.64
CA VAL A 42 -12.46 4.15 12.79
C VAL A 42 -12.47 5.16 11.65
N VAL A 43 -12.61 4.70 10.40
CA VAL A 43 -12.71 5.58 9.23
C VAL A 43 -13.93 6.49 9.31
N ALA A 44 -15.09 5.94 9.69
CA ALA A 44 -16.34 6.71 9.85
C ALA A 44 -16.19 7.82 10.91
N ASP A 45 -15.52 7.52 12.02
CA ASP A 45 -15.26 8.49 13.08
C ASP A 45 -14.38 9.64 12.58
N LEU A 46 -13.30 9.34 11.85
CA LEU A 46 -12.39 10.33 11.27
C LEU A 46 -13.11 11.21 10.23
N VAL A 47 -13.81 10.61 9.28
CA VAL A 47 -14.54 11.34 8.23
C VAL A 47 -15.64 12.22 8.81
N THR A 48 -16.32 11.76 9.86
CA THR A 48 -17.39 12.51 10.51
C THR A 48 -16.87 13.72 11.29
N ARG A 49 -15.81 13.52 12.07
CA ARG A 49 -15.31 14.54 13.02
C ARG A 49 -14.42 15.59 12.41
N TYR A 50 -13.68 15.25 11.36
CA TYR A 50 -12.65 16.14 10.82
C TYR A 50 -13.01 16.63 9.43
N ASP A 51 -12.54 17.85 9.13
CA ASP A 51 -12.59 18.43 7.78
C ASP A 51 -11.34 17.99 7.00
N ILE A 52 -11.38 16.75 6.54
CA ILE A 52 -10.28 16.12 5.79
C ILE A 52 -10.66 15.96 4.33
N GLN A 53 -9.67 16.01 3.44
CA GLN A 53 -9.86 15.86 2.01
C GLN A 53 -9.69 14.41 1.54
N ALA A 54 -8.98 13.59 2.32
CA ALA A 54 -8.74 12.20 1.97
C ALA A 54 -8.49 11.32 3.20
N ILE A 55 -8.80 10.03 3.06
CA ILE A 55 -8.25 8.93 3.84
C ILE A 55 -7.16 8.28 2.99
N HIS A 56 -6.00 8.03 3.59
CA HIS A 56 -4.87 7.37 2.94
C HIS A 56 -4.38 6.19 3.76
N MET A 57 -4.21 5.04 3.12
CA MET A 57 -3.68 3.83 3.74
C MET A 57 -2.36 3.41 3.11
N ASP A 58 -1.50 2.81 3.93
CA ASP A 58 -0.23 2.22 3.51
C ASP A 58 -0.44 0.79 2.94
N ASP A 59 0.63 0.02 2.75
CA ASP A 59 0.66 -1.29 2.07
C ASP A 59 0.50 -2.50 3.01
N TYR A 60 0.16 -2.29 4.27
CA TYR A 60 0.03 -3.36 5.28
C TYR A 60 -1.35 -4.04 5.26
N PHE A 61 -1.71 -4.67 4.14
CA PHE A 61 -2.96 -5.45 4.00
C PHE A 61 -2.84 -6.82 4.68
N TYR A 62 -2.01 -7.69 4.13
CA TYR A 62 -1.36 -8.78 4.85
C TYR A 62 0.09 -8.37 5.16
N PRO A 63 0.69 -8.88 6.24
CA PRO A 63 2.08 -8.55 6.55
C PRO A 63 3.04 -9.09 5.50
N TYR A 64 4.18 -8.44 5.36
CA TYR A 64 5.26 -8.93 4.51
C TYR A 64 5.64 -10.36 4.89
N PRO A 65 5.87 -11.25 3.91
CA PRO A 65 6.13 -12.67 4.17
C PRO A 65 7.42 -12.88 4.96
N ILE A 66 7.35 -13.74 5.96
CA ILE A 66 8.49 -14.21 6.74
C ILE A 66 8.88 -15.58 6.22
N ALA A 67 10.16 -15.77 5.85
CA ALA A 67 10.63 -17.03 5.32
C ALA A 67 10.40 -18.17 6.31
N GLY A 68 9.69 -19.21 5.86
CA GLY A 68 9.37 -20.39 6.66
C GLY A 68 8.20 -20.23 7.63
N GLU A 69 7.53 -19.06 7.64
CA GLU A 69 6.30 -18.85 8.44
C GLU A 69 5.09 -18.63 7.52
N GLU A 70 3.97 -19.27 7.86
CA GLU A 70 2.68 -19.04 7.21
C GLU A 70 1.84 -18.14 8.08
N PHE A 71 1.10 -17.19 7.47
CA PHE A 71 0.17 -16.36 8.23
C PHE A 71 -0.96 -17.24 8.79
N PRO A 72 -1.34 -17.10 10.08
CA PRO A 72 -2.15 -18.12 10.76
C PRO A 72 -3.67 -17.92 10.58
N ASP A 73 -4.14 -17.86 9.34
CA ASP A 73 -5.56 -17.75 8.96
C ASP A 73 -6.13 -18.97 8.26
N THR A 74 -5.36 -20.05 8.12
CA THR A 74 -5.77 -21.29 7.44
C THR A 74 -7.00 -21.96 8.07
N LEU A 75 -7.19 -21.81 9.38
CA LEU A 75 -8.40 -22.31 10.04
C LEU A 75 -9.64 -21.47 9.67
N ASN A 76 -9.47 -20.18 9.45
CA ASN A 76 -10.55 -19.31 8.97
C ASN A 76 -10.93 -19.68 7.54
N PHE A 77 -9.94 -19.93 6.67
CA PHE A 77 -10.18 -20.43 5.31
C PHE A 77 -10.92 -21.76 5.31
N ALA A 78 -10.51 -22.73 6.16
CA ALA A 78 -11.16 -24.03 6.27
C ALA A 78 -12.61 -23.92 6.79
N ALA A 79 -12.88 -22.97 7.67
CA ALA A 79 -14.21 -22.76 8.25
C ALA A 79 -15.17 -22.05 7.28
N ASP A 80 -14.67 -21.07 6.52
CA ASP A 80 -15.47 -20.31 5.54
C ASP A 80 -14.64 -19.98 4.29
N PRO A 81 -14.54 -20.90 3.34
CA PRO A 81 -13.80 -20.68 2.09
C PRO A 81 -14.54 -19.75 1.10
N ARG A 82 -15.77 -19.38 1.32
CA ARG A 82 -16.60 -18.54 0.43
C ARG A 82 -16.57 -18.99 -1.06
N GLY A 83 -16.38 -20.28 -1.30
CA GLY A 83 -16.29 -20.86 -2.65
C GLY A 83 -14.89 -20.84 -3.28
N PHE A 84 -13.90 -20.25 -2.64
CA PHE A 84 -12.51 -20.29 -3.10
C PHE A 84 -11.88 -21.66 -2.80
N THR A 85 -11.04 -22.13 -3.73
CA THR A 85 -10.24 -23.35 -3.58
C THR A 85 -8.76 -23.04 -3.34
N ASP A 86 -8.33 -21.82 -3.64
CA ASP A 86 -6.98 -21.31 -3.41
C ASP A 86 -6.95 -20.34 -2.23
N LEU A 87 -5.99 -20.53 -1.32
CA LEU A 87 -5.82 -19.72 -0.14
C LEU A 87 -5.42 -18.27 -0.48
N GLY A 88 -4.60 -18.09 -1.53
CA GLY A 88 -4.17 -16.77 -1.99
C GLY A 88 -5.32 -15.97 -2.57
N ASP A 89 -6.20 -16.60 -3.35
CA ASP A 89 -7.41 -15.98 -3.88
C ASP A 89 -8.37 -15.57 -2.76
N TRP A 90 -8.54 -16.43 -1.77
CA TRP A 90 -9.36 -16.11 -0.60
C TRP A 90 -8.78 -14.96 0.25
N ARG A 91 -7.46 -14.90 0.40
CA ARG A 91 -6.80 -13.77 1.09
C ARG A 91 -6.97 -12.47 0.34
N ARG A 92 -6.85 -12.48 -1.00
CA ARG A 92 -7.13 -11.31 -1.83
C ARG A 92 -8.57 -10.84 -1.68
N ASP A 93 -9.50 -11.77 -1.64
CA ASP A 93 -10.92 -11.44 -1.39
C ASP A 93 -11.12 -10.79 -0.01
N ASN A 94 -10.44 -11.25 1.05
CA ASN A 94 -10.48 -10.59 2.35
C ASN A 94 -10.04 -9.13 2.28
N VAL A 95 -8.97 -8.84 1.53
CA VAL A 95 -8.47 -7.48 1.35
C VAL A 95 -9.41 -6.67 0.46
N ASN A 96 -9.93 -7.23 -0.63
CA ASN A 96 -10.90 -6.60 -1.51
C ASN A 96 -12.14 -6.17 -0.73
N LEU A 97 -12.69 -7.06 0.10
CA LEU A 97 -13.82 -6.75 0.99
C LEU A 97 -13.51 -5.59 1.95
N ALA A 98 -12.29 -5.54 2.50
CA ALA A 98 -11.91 -4.43 3.39
C ALA A 98 -11.86 -3.10 2.65
N ILE A 99 -11.25 -3.06 1.46
CA ILE A 99 -11.13 -1.84 0.64
C ILE A 99 -12.50 -1.36 0.17
N GLU A 100 -13.34 -2.26 -0.34
CA GLU A 100 -14.71 -1.93 -0.76
C GLU A 100 -15.54 -1.40 0.41
N GLN A 101 -15.47 -2.03 1.59
CA GLN A 101 -16.20 -1.57 2.77
C GLN A 101 -15.74 -0.19 3.25
N VAL A 102 -14.43 0.09 3.23
CA VAL A 102 -13.88 1.42 3.56
C VAL A 102 -14.36 2.46 2.56
N HIS A 103 -14.28 2.18 1.25
CA HIS A 103 -14.82 3.04 0.20
C HIS A 103 -16.29 3.37 0.46
N ASN A 104 -17.13 2.34 0.62
CA ASN A 104 -18.57 2.51 0.86
C ASN A 104 -18.86 3.30 2.15
N THR A 105 -18.04 3.13 3.19
CA THR A 105 -18.14 3.90 4.42
C THR A 105 -17.87 5.38 4.18
N ILE A 106 -16.81 5.72 3.46
CA ILE A 106 -16.43 7.11 3.17
C ILE A 106 -17.53 7.79 2.35
N ILE A 107 -17.92 7.20 1.22
CA ILE A 107 -18.90 7.82 0.32
C ILE A 107 -20.30 7.96 0.96
N SER A 108 -20.65 7.09 1.91
CA SER A 108 -21.93 7.20 2.63
C SER A 108 -21.98 8.37 3.60
N ILE A 109 -20.84 8.90 4.05
CA ILE A 109 -20.72 9.98 5.04
C ILE A 109 -20.39 11.30 4.35
N LYS A 110 -19.31 11.32 3.54
CA LYS A 110 -18.82 12.50 2.80
C LYS A 110 -18.26 12.04 1.43
N PRO A 111 -19.09 12.03 0.37
CA PRO A 111 -18.68 11.54 -0.95
C PRO A 111 -17.56 12.34 -1.62
N GLU A 112 -17.26 13.55 -1.11
CA GLU A 112 -16.15 14.38 -1.57
C GLU A 112 -14.79 14.00 -0.97
N VAL A 113 -14.76 13.20 0.11
CA VAL A 113 -13.51 12.74 0.74
C VAL A 113 -12.93 11.60 -0.08
N GLN A 114 -11.73 11.78 -0.57
CA GLN A 114 -11.04 10.81 -1.41
C GLN A 114 -10.48 9.64 -0.59
N PHE A 115 -10.37 8.49 -1.22
CA PHE A 115 -9.69 7.33 -0.65
C PHE A 115 -8.48 6.95 -1.50
N GLY A 116 -7.30 6.87 -0.91
CA GLY A 116 -6.06 6.53 -1.59
C GLY A 116 -5.24 5.48 -0.86
N ILE A 117 -4.42 4.78 -1.65
CA ILE A 117 -3.56 3.69 -1.18
C ILE A 117 -2.13 3.93 -1.64
N SER A 118 -1.16 3.66 -0.76
CA SER A 118 0.28 3.67 -1.06
C SER A 118 0.81 2.22 -1.09
N PRO A 119 0.57 1.46 -2.17
CA PRO A 119 0.96 0.06 -2.25
C PRO A 119 2.46 -0.10 -2.47
N PHE A 120 2.99 -1.30 -2.22
CA PHE A 120 4.33 -1.67 -2.68
C PHE A 120 4.47 -1.43 -4.19
N GLY A 121 5.67 -1.05 -4.67
CA GLY A 121 5.87 -0.54 -6.02
C GLY A 121 5.63 -1.54 -7.16
N ILE A 122 5.63 -2.85 -6.91
CA ILE A 122 5.42 -3.90 -7.91
C ILE A 122 4.05 -4.56 -7.68
N TRP A 123 3.12 -4.42 -8.63
CA TRP A 123 1.87 -5.16 -8.59
C TRP A 123 2.12 -6.65 -8.81
N ARG A 124 2.68 -7.02 -9.96
CA ARG A 124 3.12 -8.37 -10.33
C ARG A 124 4.32 -8.29 -11.28
N ASN A 125 5.20 -9.29 -11.20
CA ASN A 125 6.27 -9.44 -12.20
C ASN A 125 5.69 -10.02 -13.49
N LYS A 126 6.14 -9.57 -14.64
CA LYS A 126 5.66 -10.02 -15.95
C LYS A 126 5.80 -11.51 -16.19
N LYS A 127 6.81 -12.15 -15.58
CA LYS A 127 6.96 -13.61 -15.65
C LYS A 127 5.80 -14.39 -15.00
N ASN A 128 5.04 -13.76 -14.10
CA ASN A 128 3.92 -14.35 -13.37
C ASN A 128 2.56 -13.96 -13.97
N ASP A 129 2.47 -12.82 -14.63
CA ASP A 129 1.26 -12.32 -15.31
C ASP A 129 1.69 -11.39 -16.45
N GLU A 130 1.12 -11.55 -17.65
CA GLU A 130 1.46 -10.75 -18.83
C GLU A 130 1.21 -9.25 -18.65
N ARG A 131 0.27 -8.88 -17.76
CA ARG A 131 -0.02 -7.49 -17.37
C ARG A 131 1.04 -6.92 -16.41
N GLY A 132 1.87 -7.76 -15.82
CA GLY A 132 2.88 -7.37 -14.85
C GLY A 132 4.00 -6.52 -15.43
N SER A 133 4.76 -5.88 -14.57
CA SER A 133 5.94 -5.09 -14.93
C SER A 133 7.17 -5.95 -15.19
N GLU A 134 8.10 -5.46 -15.99
CA GLU A 134 9.41 -6.09 -16.24
C GLU A 134 10.32 -5.98 -15.00
N THR A 135 9.93 -6.70 -13.95
CA THR A 135 10.58 -6.67 -12.64
C THR A 135 10.81 -8.09 -12.12
N ASN A 136 11.58 -8.20 -11.04
CA ASN A 136 11.83 -9.47 -10.35
C ASN A 136 11.95 -9.25 -8.82
N GLY A 137 10.86 -8.80 -8.21
CA GLY A 137 10.78 -8.50 -6.78
C GLY A 137 9.55 -9.09 -6.10
N LEU A 138 9.37 -8.73 -4.84
CA LEU A 138 8.14 -8.98 -4.09
C LEU A 138 6.95 -8.34 -4.82
N GLN A 139 5.78 -8.92 -4.73
CA GLN A 139 4.60 -8.53 -5.48
C GLN A 139 3.41 -8.28 -4.55
N ASN A 140 2.64 -7.22 -4.83
CA ASN A 140 1.39 -6.95 -4.12
C ASN A 140 0.42 -8.13 -4.22
N TYR A 141 0.13 -8.55 -5.44
CA TYR A 141 -0.90 -9.53 -5.74
C TYR A 141 -0.65 -10.90 -5.10
N ASP A 142 0.58 -11.43 -5.25
CA ASP A 142 0.89 -12.80 -4.84
C ASP A 142 1.34 -12.92 -3.39
N GLN A 143 1.92 -11.87 -2.80
CA GLN A 143 2.60 -11.95 -1.50
C GLN A 143 1.98 -11.07 -0.43
N LEU A 144 1.37 -9.95 -0.82
CA LEU A 144 0.62 -9.06 0.07
C LEU A 144 -0.90 -9.20 -0.11
N TYR A 145 -1.31 -10.05 -1.06
CA TYR A 145 -2.72 -10.34 -1.37
C TYR A 145 -3.54 -9.09 -1.69
N ALA A 146 -2.91 -8.12 -2.36
CA ALA A 146 -3.51 -6.84 -2.71
C ALA A 146 -3.69 -6.71 -4.22
N ASP A 147 -4.93 -6.67 -4.68
CA ASP A 147 -5.28 -6.50 -6.09
C ASP A 147 -5.58 -5.03 -6.43
N ILE A 148 -4.52 -4.24 -6.49
CA ILE A 148 -4.62 -2.80 -6.71
C ILE A 148 -5.31 -2.47 -8.03
N LEU A 149 -5.04 -3.25 -9.09
CA LEU A 149 -5.66 -3.00 -10.39
C LEU A 149 -7.18 -3.15 -10.34
N LEU A 150 -7.68 -4.17 -9.62
CA LEU A 150 -9.12 -4.33 -9.39
C LEU A 150 -9.70 -3.10 -8.70
N TRP A 151 -9.04 -2.61 -7.65
CA TRP A 151 -9.55 -1.45 -6.88
C TRP A 151 -9.60 -0.17 -7.72
N MET A 152 -8.61 0.00 -8.62
CA MET A 152 -8.59 1.11 -9.58
C MET A 152 -9.69 0.99 -10.64
N GLU A 153 -9.91 -0.21 -11.19
CA GLU A 153 -10.93 -0.50 -12.21
C GLU A 153 -12.35 -0.30 -11.67
N GLU A 154 -12.62 -0.83 -10.45
CA GLU A 154 -13.91 -0.67 -9.78
C GLU A 154 -14.15 0.75 -9.30
N GLY A 155 -13.08 1.54 -9.09
CA GLY A 155 -13.16 2.89 -8.55
C GLY A 155 -13.38 2.90 -7.04
N TRP A 156 -12.90 1.87 -6.35
CA TRP A 156 -12.91 1.84 -4.88
C TRP A 156 -11.86 2.77 -4.28
N ILE A 157 -10.85 3.15 -5.06
CA ILE A 157 -9.84 4.13 -4.68
C ILE A 157 -9.77 5.26 -5.71
N ASP A 158 -9.64 6.51 -5.23
CA ASP A 158 -9.59 7.71 -6.06
C ASP A 158 -8.17 8.01 -6.56
N TYR A 159 -7.18 7.50 -5.84
CA TYR A 159 -5.77 7.64 -6.23
C TYR A 159 -4.91 6.54 -5.63
N VAL A 160 -3.81 6.26 -6.31
CA VAL A 160 -2.77 5.33 -5.89
C VAL A 160 -1.42 6.02 -5.85
N VAL A 161 -0.60 5.65 -4.83
CA VAL A 161 0.75 6.19 -4.61
C VAL A 161 1.75 5.04 -4.50
N PRO A 162 2.06 4.30 -5.58
CA PRO A 162 2.98 3.18 -5.52
C PRO A 162 4.36 3.62 -5.02
N GLN A 163 4.92 2.85 -4.10
CA GLN A 163 6.21 3.12 -3.45
C GLN A 163 7.37 2.73 -4.37
N LEU A 164 7.77 3.63 -5.27
CA LEU A 164 8.90 3.42 -6.18
C LEU A 164 10.23 3.84 -5.52
N TYR A 165 10.63 3.11 -4.49
CA TYR A 165 11.77 3.46 -3.63
C TYR A 165 13.10 2.89 -4.14
N TRP A 166 13.24 2.78 -5.45
CA TRP A 166 14.45 2.31 -6.15
C TRP A 166 15.03 3.39 -7.05
N GLU A 167 16.30 3.24 -7.39
CA GLU A 167 16.97 4.11 -8.36
C GLU A 167 16.57 3.77 -9.81
N ILE A 168 16.68 4.75 -10.72
CA ILE A 168 16.59 4.52 -12.16
C ILE A 168 17.73 3.58 -12.58
N GLY A 169 17.40 2.52 -13.31
CA GLY A 169 18.35 1.48 -13.76
C GLY A 169 18.55 0.35 -12.75
N LYS A 170 17.70 0.22 -11.73
CA LYS A 170 17.75 -0.93 -10.81
C LYS A 170 17.29 -2.21 -11.52
N GLU A 171 18.20 -3.18 -11.70
CA GLU A 171 17.94 -4.40 -12.49
C GLU A 171 16.66 -5.14 -12.09
N VAL A 172 16.38 -5.27 -10.79
CA VAL A 172 15.24 -6.06 -10.29
C VAL A 172 13.94 -5.25 -10.16
N ALA A 173 14.05 -3.91 -10.13
CA ALA A 173 12.90 -3.01 -9.91
C ALA A 173 13.27 -1.59 -10.38
N ASP A 174 13.41 -1.41 -11.69
CA ASP A 174 13.77 -0.12 -12.27
C ASP A 174 12.65 0.90 -12.07
N TYR A 175 13.01 2.04 -11.49
CA TYR A 175 12.09 3.15 -11.28
C TYR A 175 11.38 3.59 -12.58
N GLU A 176 12.13 3.73 -13.69
CA GLU A 176 11.59 4.18 -14.98
C GLU A 176 10.56 3.18 -15.52
N ILE A 177 10.89 1.88 -15.48
CA ILE A 177 9.96 0.82 -15.91
C ILE A 177 8.68 0.86 -15.08
N LEU A 178 8.80 0.98 -13.77
CA LEU A 178 7.66 1.00 -12.87
C LEU A 178 6.82 2.28 -13.00
N ALA A 179 7.46 3.44 -13.17
CA ALA A 179 6.75 4.71 -13.38
C ALA A 179 5.88 4.66 -14.64
N HIS A 180 6.44 4.18 -15.74
CA HIS A 180 5.69 3.95 -16.98
C HIS A 180 4.56 2.93 -16.79
N TRP A 181 4.87 1.79 -16.15
CA TRP A 181 3.88 0.74 -15.92
C TRP A 181 2.67 1.24 -15.13
N TRP A 182 2.89 1.97 -14.02
CA TRP A 182 1.80 2.54 -13.23
C TRP A 182 1.01 3.60 -13.99
N ALA A 183 1.69 4.45 -14.76
CA ALA A 183 1.04 5.46 -15.58
C ALA A 183 0.14 4.86 -16.68
N GLU A 184 0.56 3.76 -17.30
CA GLU A 184 -0.23 3.01 -18.30
C GLU A 184 -1.50 2.37 -17.70
N HIS A 185 -1.50 2.10 -16.40
CA HIS A 185 -2.65 1.55 -15.69
C HIS A 185 -3.52 2.62 -15.00
N ALA A 186 -3.19 3.91 -15.14
CA ALA A 186 -4.05 4.99 -14.68
C ALA A 186 -5.44 4.91 -15.35
N THR A 187 -6.50 5.15 -14.59
CA THR A 187 -7.86 5.12 -15.09
C THR A 187 -8.54 6.49 -14.93
N GLU A 188 -9.68 6.71 -15.56
CA GLU A 188 -10.47 7.92 -15.32
C GLU A 188 -10.98 8.00 -13.88
N LYS A 189 -11.09 6.85 -13.19
CA LYS A 189 -11.57 6.76 -11.81
C LYS A 189 -10.44 6.92 -10.78
N CYS A 190 -9.19 6.57 -11.13
CA CYS A 190 -8.09 6.51 -10.19
C CYS A 190 -6.84 7.19 -10.74
N ARG A 191 -6.38 8.24 -10.05
CA ARG A 191 -5.17 8.99 -10.38
C ARG A 191 -3.92 8.29 -9.86
N VAL A 192 -2.80 8.43 -10.58
CA VAL A 192 -1.50 7.90 -10.18
C VAL A 192 -0.59 9.03 -9.72
N TYR A 193 -0.15 8.97 -8.46
CA TYR A 193 0.95 9.74 -7.91
C TYR A 193 2.10 8.79 -7.65
N ILE A 194 3.35 9.23 -7.80
CA ILE A 194 4.50 8.37 -7.56
C ILE A 194 5.04 8.60 -6.15
N GLY A 195 5.12 7.51 -5.37
CA GLY A 195 5.79 7.51 -4.07
C GLY A 195 7.30 7.49 -4.24
N MET A 196 7.98 8.49 -3.69
CA MET A 196 9.42 8.71 -3.81
C MET A 196 10.13 8.64 -2.46
N ALA A 197 11.40 8.20 -2.46
CA ALA A 197 12.19 7.93 -1.26
C ALA A 197 13.39 8.87 -1.07
N PRO A 198 13.20 10.16 -0.83
CA PRO A 198 14.31 11.09 -0.63
C PRO A 198 15.18 10.75 0.59
N TYR A 199 14.71 9.92 1.52
CA TYR A 199 15.50 9.47 2.67
C TYR A 199 16.70 8.59 2.29
N HIS A 200 16.74 8.04 1.08
CA HIS A 200 17.87 7.29 0.56
C HIS A 200 19.06 8.19 0.19
N MET A 201 18.83 9.48 -0.06
CA MET A 201 19.89 10.39 -0.45
C MET A 201 20.98 10.48 0.60
N GLY A 202 22.23 10.23 0.17
CA GLY A 202 23.42 10.29 1.01
C GLY A 202 23.61 9.14 2.01
N ASN A 203 22.68 8.18 2.03
CA ASN A 203 22.75 7.06 2.98
C ASN A 203 22.22 5.76 2.37
N HIS A 204 22.64 5.44 1.15
CA HIS A 204 22.20 4.22 0.47
C HIS A 204 23.41 3.46 -0.14
N LYS A 205 23.25 2.15 -0.32
CA LYS A 205 24.29 1.30 -0.92
C LYS A 205 24.49 1.56 -2.41
N ALA A 206 23.44 1.95 -3.14
CA ALA A 206 23.54 2.29 -4.54
C ALA A 206 24.13 3.70 -4.72
N ALA A 207 25.11 3.83 -5.61
CA ALA A 207 25.84 5.08 -5.86
C ALA A 207 24.92 6.22 -6.30
N ALA A 208 23.89 5.92 -7.10
CA ALA A 208 22.92 6.88 -7.61
C ALA A 208 22.31 7.78 -6.50
N TRP A 209 22.03 7.22 -5.33
CA TRP A 209 21.47 7.94 -4.19
C TRP A 209 22.49 8.82 -3.45
N ASN A 210 23.79 8.55 -3.62
CA ASN A 210 24.85 9.27 -2.93
C ASN A 210 25.45 10.43 -3.77
N GLU A 211 25.10 10.51 -5.06
CA GLU A 211 25.55 11.56 -5.97
C GLU A 211 24.65 12.81 -5.97
N GLY A 212 23.58 12.81 -5.18
CA GLY A 212 22.70 13.95 -4.95
C GLY A 212 21.71 14.28 -6.07
N ASN A 213 21.66 13.50 -7.16
CA ASN A 213 20.86 13.82 -8.36
C ASN A 213 19.67 12.89 -8.59
N GLU A 214 19.55 11.78 -7.86
CA GLU A 214 18.56 10.74 -8.20
C GLU A 214 17.14 11.25 -8.12
N ILE A 215 16.75 11.95 -7.05
CA ILE A 215 15.41 12.55 -6.92
C ILE A 215 15.12 13.51 -8.07
N CYS A 216 16.08 14.38 -8.43
CA CYS A 216 15.91 15.31 -9.54
C CYS A 216 15.76 14.59 -10.89
N ARG A 217 16.45 13.46 -11.09
CA ARG A 217 16.31 12.62 -12.31
C ARG A 217 14.91 12.01 -12.36
N GLN A 218 14.45 11.43 -11.25
CA GLN A 218 13.12 10.86 -11.13
C GLN A 218 12.03 11.89 -11.38
N LEU A 219 12.13 13.09 -10.78
CA LEU A 219 11.19 14.19 -11.02
C LEU A 219 11.12 14.63 -12.48
N ARG A 220 12.29 14.75 -13.13
CA ARG A 220 12.31 15.09 -14.56
C ARG A 220 11.68 14.01 -15.41
N LEU A 221 11.93 12.75 -15.09
CA LEU A 221 11.32 11.61 -15.76
C LEU A 221 9.79 11.62 -15.60
N ASN A 222 9.28 11.74 -14.37
CA ASN A 222 7.84 11.76 -14.10
C ASN A 222 7.10 12.82 -14.93
N ARG A 223 7.70 14.01 -15.08
CA ARG A 223 7.11 15.11 -15.87
C ARG A 223 6.98 14.79 -17.36
N THR A 224 7.68 13.78 -17.86
CA THR A 224 7.61 13.36 -19.27
C THR A 224 6.63 12.23 -19.51
N ILE A 225 6.12 11.59 -18.43
CA ILE A 225 5.24 10.42 -18.51
C ILE A 225 3.78 10.87 -18.36
N PRO A 226 2.97 10.81 -19.45
CA PRO A 226 1.54 11.05 -19.33
C PRO A 226 0.89 10.03 -18.40
N GLY A 227 -0.08 10.47 -17.57
CA GLY A 227 -0.77 9.62 -16.59
C GLY A 227 -0.23 9.73 -15.18
N ILE A 228 0.98 10.28 -14.96
CA ILE A 228 1.46 10.65 -13.63
C ILE A 228 0.88 12.02 -13.26
N THR A 229 0.14 12.06 -12.15
CA THR A 229 -0.52 13.28 -11.68
C THR A 229 0.40 14.14 -10.78
N GLY A 230 1.36 13.52 -10.10
CA GLY A 230 2.30 14.19 -9.19
C GLY A 230 3.09 13.19 -8.36
N GLU A 231 3.73 13.69 -7.30
CA GLU A 231 4.62 12.92 -6.43
C GLU A 231 4.23 13.03 -4.96
N CYS A 232 4.56 11.97 -4.22
CA CYS A 232 4.45 11.90 -2.76
C CYS A 232 5.78 11.51 -2.16
N TYR A 233 6.30 12.30 -1.22
CA TYR A 233 7.62 12.07 -0.61
C TYR A 233 7.50 11.40 0.74
N PHE A 234 8.26 10.32 0.94
CA PHE A 234 8.36 9.62 2.21
C PHE A 234 9.80 9.67 2.77
N PRO A 235 9.96 10.05 4.04
CA PRO A 235 8.98 10.70 4.92
C PRO A 235 9.13 12.24 4.96
N SER A 236 8.12 12.94 5.41
CA SER A 236 8.10 14.42 5.46
C SER A 236 9.24 15.07 6.24
N ASN A 237 9.80 14.38 7.25
CA ASN A 237 10.92 14.88 8.05
C ASN A 237 12.19 15.15 7.23
N VAL A 238 12.37 14.49 6.09
CA VAL A 238 13.50 14.72 5.17
C VAL A 238 13.39 16.10 4.53
N LEU A 239 12.17 16.49 4.14
CA LEU A 239 11.89 17.82 3.60
C LEU A 239 12.00 18.90 4.68
N LEU A 240 11.39 18.66 5.87
CA LEU A 240 11.45 19.59 6.99
C LEU A 240 12.89 19.89 7.46
N LYS A 241 13.77 18.92 7.36
CA LYS A 241 15.21 19.08 7.69
C LYS A 241 16.05 19.59 6.51
N ASN A 242 15.42 19.84 5.37
CA ASN A 242 16.09 20.21 4.11
C ASN A 242 17.28 19.31 3.79
N HIS A 243 17.11 17.99 3.95
CA HIS A 243 18.14 17.01 3.76
C HIS A 243 18.68 17.10 2.32
N TRP A 244 20.01 17.24 2.18
CA TRP A 244 20.67 17.41 0.88
C TRP A 244 20.19 18.63 0.07
N ASN A 245 19.71 19.68 0.73
CA ASN A 245 19.16 20.88 0.10
C ASN A 245 18.01 20.60 -0.88
N LEU A 246 17.23 19.56 -0.62
CA LEU A 246 16.12 19.10 -1.49
C LEU A 246 15.05 20.17 -1.72
N VAL A 247 14.85 21.06 -0.74
CA VAL A 247 13.81 22.11 -0.82
C VAL A 247 14.30 23.31 -1.62
N ASP A 248 15.61 23.48 -1.77
CA ASP A 248 16.25 24.61 -2.44
C ASP A 248 16.72 24.25 -3.87
N SER A 249 16.53 22.99 -4.32
CA SER A 249 17.03 22.48 -5.60
C SER A 249 16.00 22.52 -6.75
#